data_ef0dedbe523a6ff3835fdbffc837193b
#
_entry.id   ef0dedbe523a6ff3835fdbffc837193b
#
_cell.length_a   1.000
_cell.length_b   1.000
_cell.length_c   1.000
_cell.angle_alpha   90.00
_cell.angle_beta   90.00
_cell.angle_gamma   90.00
#
_symmetry.space_group_name_H-M   'P 1'
#
loop_
_entity.id
_entity.type
_entity.pdbx_description
1 polymer ?
#
loop_
_entity_poly.entity_id
_entity_poly.type
_entity_poly.pdbx_seq_one_letter_code
_entity_poly.pdbx_strand_id
1 'polypeptide(L)'
;MPSSQSAVGSRSSENLHCLPADLPVVALRAPDGACATVALHGGHVLSWVPAGGSEMLYLSARSGFAPGQAIRGGVPVIFPQFSDRGPLRRHGFARVLPWQLIRRETGADSASAVLRLEHGPQSQAFWPHVFVLELTVRVGAASLSLGLTCRNVGADAFSFHAAMHSYFRVHDLPHCRLSGLQGLRYQDALDHQDKLQAGDVEWGTGDLDRVYTRVPGPLLLSGPGRDGGATLLQIGQEGFEDVVVWNPGAGKCAALADMPADGWRHMACVEAARIVRPVTLLPGEQWHGAQNLHCLTPSKHR
;
A
#
# COMPACT_ATOMS: atom_id res chain seq x y z
N MET A 1 13.15 29.60 39.41
CA MET A 1 12.25 28.48 39.17
C MET A 1 12.21 28.25 37.66
N PRO A 2 12.91 27.26 37.08
CA PRO A 2 12.77 26.97 35.66
C PRO A 2 11.60 26.02 35.44
N SER A 3 10.70 26.41 34.57
CA SER A 3 9.54 25.66 34.10
C SER A 3 9.98 24.42 33.34
N SER A 4 9.56 23.26 33.82
CA SER A 4 9.70 21.95 33.18
C SER A 4 8.88 21.93 31.88
N GLN A 5 9.54 22.06 30.74
CA GLN A 5 8.98 21.64 29.45
C GLN A 5 8.98 20.12 29.43
N SER A 6 7.80 19.53 29.56
CA SER A 6 7.59 18.11 29.30
C SER A 6 7.81 17.84 27.81
N ALA A 7 8.94 17.22 27.50
CA ALA A 7 9.20 16.65 26.18
C ALA A 7 8.17 15.57 25.90
N VAL A 8 7.16 15.86 25.08
CA VAL A 8 6.33 14.85 24.43
C VAL A 8 7.25 14.08 23.49
N GLY A 9 7.71 12.91 23.95
CA GLY A 9 8.56 12.04 23.16
C GLY A 9 7.89 11.70 21.82
N SER A 10 8.50 12.08 20.72
CA SER A 10 8.13 11.66 19.39
C SER A 10 8.29 10.13 19.33
N ARG A 11 7.19 9.38 19.36
CA ARG A 11 7.23 7.96 19.00
C ARG A 11 7.68 7.89 17.55
N SER A 12 8.96 7.61 17.30
CA SER A 12 9.45 7.32 15.96
C SER A 12 8.82 5.99 15.53
N SER A 13 8.33 5.93 14.29
CA SER A 13 7.80 4.69 13.72
C SER A 13 8.85 3.57 13.78
N GLU A 14 8.44 2.37 14.16
CA GLU A 14 9.31 1.19 14.18
C GLU A 14 9.92 0.89 12.81
N ASN A 15 9.18 1.17 11.73
CA ASN A 15 9.65 0.98 10.36
C ASN A 15 10.86 1.86 10.02
N LEU A 16 11.00 3.03 10.65
CA LEU A 16 12.06 3.98 10.32
C LEU A 16 13.44 3.56 10.85
N HIS A 17 13.50 2.66 11.84
CA HIS A 17 14.76 2.20 12.40
C HIS A 17 15.58 1.28 11.49
N CYS A 18 14.94 0.65 10.50
CA CYS A 18 15.61 -0.23 9.54
C CYS A 18 15.97 0.47 8.22
N LEU A 19 15.68 1.77 8.06
CA LEU A 19 15.96 2.49 6.83
C LEU A 19 17.44 2.87 6.74
N PRO A 20 18.07 2.75 5.55
CA PRO A 20 19.37 3.35 5.30
C PRO A 20 19.36 4.86 5.55
N ALA A 21 20.42 5.38 6.18
CA ALA A 21 20.50 6.81 6.52
C ALA A 21 20.52 7.74 5.29
N ASP A 22 20.95 7.22 4.14
CA ASP A 22 21.04 7.92 2.86
C ASP A 22 19.82 7.69 1.95
N LEU A 23 18.81 6.94 2.38
CA LEU A 23 17.58 6.74 1.60
C LEU A 23 16.80 8.05 1.50
N PRO A 24 16.60 8.61 0.29
CA PRO A 24 15.83 9.83 0.12
C PRO A 24 14.36 9.60 0.46
N VAL A 25 13.86 10.27 1.52
CA VAL A 25 12.49 10.17 1.98
C VAL A 25 11.81 11.52 2.15
N VAL A 26 10.49 11.54 2.02
CA VAL A 26 9.61 12.65 2.36
C VAL A 26 8.86 12.28 3.63
N ALA A 27 9.12 13.00 4.71
CA ALA A 27 8.38 12.85 5.95
C ALA A 27 7.18 13.80 5.95
N LEU A 28 5.99 13.28 6.19
CA LEU A 28 4.74 14.02 6.36
C LEU A 28 4.35 13.96 7.83
N ARG A 29 4.01 15.12 8.41
CA ARG A 29 3.48 15.23 9.77
C ARG A 29 2.33 16.22 9.78
N ALA A 30 1.15 15.73 10.10
CA ALA A 30 -0.03 16.56 10.31
C ALA A 30 0.02 17.27 11.69
N PRO A 31 -0.71 18.38 11.87
CA PRO A 31 -0.72 19.12 13.14
C PRO A 31 -1.20 18.30 14.34
N ASP A 32 -2.07 17.32 14.13
CA ASP A 32 -2.58 16.40 15.16
C ASP A 32 -1.58 15.29 15.56
N GLY A 33 -0.42 15.24 14.90
CA GLY A 33 0.64 14.28 15.16
C GLY A 33 0.60 13.02 14.29
N ALA A 34 -0.40 12.84 13.43
CA ALA A 34 -0.39 11.78 12.43
C ALA A 34 0.79 11.95 11.48
N CYS A 35 1.44 10.86 11.09
CA CYS A 35 2.60 10.95 10.22
C CYS A 35 2.67 9.80 9.21
N ALA A 36 3.32 10.09 8.07
CA ALA A 36 3.67 9.10 7.05
C ALA A 36 5.07 9.40 6.50
N THR A 37 5.76 8.37 6.03
CA THR A 37 7.07 8.49 5.38
C THR A 37 7.02 7.83 4.01
N VAL A 38 7.47 8.56 3.00
CA VAL A 38 7.45 8.11 1.60
C VAL A 38 8.87 8.13 1.06
N ALA A 39 9.37 7.01 0.54
CA ALA A 39 10.64 6.97 -0.17
C ALA A 39 10.48 7.50 -1.59
N LEU A 40 11.46 8.27 -2.08
CA LEU A 40 11.51 8.66 -3.49
C LEU A 40 11.78 7.46 -4.39
N HIS A 41 12.46 6.43 -3.88
CA HIS A 41 12.59 5.14 -4.55
C HIS A 41 11.24 4.45 -4.60
N GLY A 42 10.67 4.31 -5.79
CA GLY A 42 9.39 3.65 -6.03
C GLY A 42 8.13 4.48 -5.69
N GLY A 43 8.26 5.75 -5.24
CA GLY A 43 7.14 6.48 -4.68
C GLY A 43 6.50 5.74 -3.50
N HIS A 44 7.32 5.05 -2.71
CA HIS A 44 6.92 3.98 -1.82
C HIS A 44 6.57 4.50 -0.42
N VAL A 45 5.32 4.33 0.02
CA VAL A 45 4.93 4.67 1.40
C VAL A 45 5.46 3.60 2.35
N LEU A 46 6.40 3.98 3.22
CA LEU A 46 7.13 3.05 4.11
C LEU A 46 6.48 2.93 5.48
N SER A 47 5.79 3.97 5.93
CA SER A 47 5.28 4.09 7.30
C SER A 47 4.03 4.97 7.31
N TRP A 48 3.07 4.60 8.15
CA TRP A 48 1.92 5.40 8.52
C TRP A 48 1.55 5.16 9.97
N VAL A 49 1.58 6.24 10.75
CA VAL A 49 1.19 6.25 12.16
C VAL A 49 0.06 7.27 12.34
N PRO A 50 -1.18 6.83 12.64
CA PRO A 50 -2.29 7.71 13.00
C PRO A 50 -1.97 8.55 14.24
N ALA A 51 -2.69 9.66 14.44
CA ALA A 51 -2.54 10.51 15.62
C ALA A 51 -2.75 9.71 16.92
N GLY A 52 -1.74 9.67 17.79
CA GLY A 52 -1.78 8.91 19.04
C GLY A 52 -1.78 7.37 18.90
N GLY A 53 -1.72 6.87 17.65
CA GLY A 53 -1.74 5.45 17.33
C GLY A 53 -0.36 4.80 17.23
N SER A 54 -0.32 3.62 16.63
CA SER A 54 0.88 2.85 16.34
C SER A 54 1.05 2.68 14.82
N GLU A 55 2.20 2.12 14.39
CA GLU A 55 2.49 1.84 12.98
C GLU A 55 1.46 0.88 12.37
N MET A 56 0.85 1.29 11.26
CA MET A 56 -0.19 0.55 10.57
C MET A 56 0.31 -0.23 9.36
N LEU A 57 1.50 0.08 8.85
CA LEU A 57 2.09 -0.62 7.72
C LEU A 57 3.15 -1.61 8.20
N TYR A 58 3.17 -2.78 7.58
CA TYR A 58 4.26 -3.74 7.76
C TYR A 58 5.40 -3.38 6.80
N LEU A 59 6.61 -3.26 7.33
CA LEU A 59 7.84 -3.17 6.54
C LEU A 59 8.77 -4.29 7.02
N SER A 60 9.29 -5.07 6.08
CA SER A 60 10.18 -6.16 6.41
C SER A 60 11.53 -5.64 6.91
N ALA A 61 11.98 -6.12 8.06
CA ALA A 61 13.32 -5.82 8.59
C ALA A 61 14.46 -6.39 7.71
N ARG A 62 14.12 -7.28 6.76
CA ARG A 62 15.08 -7.86 5.80
C ARG A 62 14.95 -7.27 4.40
N SER A 63 14.13 -6.22 4.25
CA SER A 63 13.96 -5.56 2.95
C SER A 63 15.25 -4.92 2.47
N GLY A 64 15.54 -5.06 1.17
CA GLY A 64 16.56 -4.25 0.49
C GLY A 64 15.98 -2.90 0.07
N PHE A 65 16.88 -1.90 -0.05
CA PHE A 65 16.54 -0.53 -0.47
C PHE A 65 17.41 -0.05 -1.63
N ALA A 66 18.18 -0.94 -2.25
CA ALA A 66 19.09 -0.58 -3.33
C ALA A 66 18.31 -0.17 -4.60
N PRO A 67 18.87 0.74 -5.42
CA PRO A 67 18.29 1.11 -6.70
C PRO A 67 17.90 -0.10 -7.56
N GLY A 68 16.72 -0.08 -8.16
CA GLY A 68 16.22 -1.17 -8.99
C GLY A 68 15.66 -2.38 -8.23
N GLN A 69 15.76 -2.44 -6.90
CA GLN A 69 15.15 -3.46 -6.05
C GLN A 69 13.77 -3.00 -5.55
N ALA A 70 12.85 -3.95 -5.42
CA ALA A 70 11.56 -3.68 -4.80
C ALA A 70 11.69 -3.75 -3.27
N ILE A 71 11.10 -2.80 -2.58
CA ILE A 71 10.98 -2.79 -1.12
C ILE A 71 9.89 -3.77 -0.70
N ARG A 72 10.16 -4.61 0.32
CA ARG A 72 9.21 -5.57 0.88
C ARG A 72 8.42 -4.96 2.04
N GLY A 73 7.13 -4.71 1.83
CA GLY A 73 6.27 -4.07 2.83
C GLY A 73 5.83 -2.67 2.40
N GLY A 74 5.26 -1.88 3.32
CA GLY A 74 4.73 -0.57 3.01
C GLY A 74 3.63 -0.61 1.94
N VAL A 75 3.66 0.33 0.99
CA VAL A 75 2.74 0.36 -0.14
C VAL A 75 3.51 0.52 -1.45
N PRO A 76 3.93 -0.57 -2.10
CA PRO A 76 4.48 -0.54 -3.46
C PRO A 76 3.44 -0.06 -4.47
N VAL A 77 3.82 0.87 -5.36
CA VAL A 77 3.01 1.28 -6.52
C VAL A 77 3.24 0.30 -7.66
N ILE A 78 2.20 -0.42 -8.06
CA ILE A 78 2.24 -1.37 -9.16
C ILE A 78 1.79 -0.66 -10.44
N PHE A 79 2.69 -0.61 -11.45
CA PHE A 79 2.44 -0.01 -12.75
C PHE A 79 3.59 -0.32 -13.71
N PRO A 80 3.37 -0.54 -15.02
CA PRO A 80 2.09 -0.60 -15.72
C PRO A 80 1.55 -2.03 -15.83
N GLN A 81 2.15 -3.02 -15.17
CA GLN A 81 1.76 -4.42 -15.19
C GLN A 81 1.60 -4.95 -13.76
N PHE A 82 0.56 -5.76 -13.52
CA PHE A 82 0.39 -6.49 -12.27
C PHE A 82 0.90 -7.93 -12.41
N SER A 83 1.68 -8.39 -11.42
CA SER A 83 2.28 -9.73 -11.40
C SER A 83 2.92 -10.07 -12.75
N ASP A 84 2.70 -11.26 -13.24
CA ASP A 84 3.17 -11.77 -14.54
C ASP A 84 2.09 -11.68 -15.64
N ARG A 85 1.12 -10.72 -15.50
CA ARG A 85 0.02 -10.49 -16.46
C ARG A 85 0.45 -9.67 -17.66
N GLY A 86 1.57 -10.01 -18.29
CA GLY A 86 2.12 -9.34 -19.47
C GLY A 86 3.62 -9.58 -19.62
N PRO A 87 4.27 -8.96 -20.62
CA PRO A 87 5.66 -9.26 -20.99
C PRO A 87 6.71 -8.54 -20.11
N LEU A 88 6.29 -7.63 -19.24
CA LEU A 88 7.21 -6.85 -18.42
C LEU A 88 7.66 -7.63 -17.19
N ARG A 89 8.67 -7.09 -16.48
CA ARG A 89 9.05 -7.62 -15.17
C ARG A 89 7.84 -7.66 -14.23
N ARG A 90 7.84 -8.64 -13.35
CA ARG A 90 6.78 -8.82 -12.35
C ARG A 90 6.46 -7.53 -11.60
N HIS A 91 5.18 -7.12 -11.63
CA HIS A 91 4.65 -5.88 -11.07
C HIS A 91 5.16 -4.58 -11.73
N GLY A 92 5.70 -4.64 -12.94
CA GLY A 92 6.15 -3.48 -13.68
C GLY A 92 7.37 -2.79 -13.08
N PHE A 93 7.52 -1.50 -13.32
CA PHE A 93 8.74 -0.77 -13.00
C PHE A 93 8.55 0.41 -12.03
N ALA A 94 7.33 0.89 -11.80
CA ALA A 94 7.10 2.10 -11.01
C ALA A 94 7.69 2.00 -9.59
N ARG A 95 7.57 0.82 -8.95
CA ARG A 95 8.06 0.55 -7.59
C ARG A 95 9.58 0.45 -7.44
N VAL A 96 10.33 0.52 -8.55
CA VAL A 96 11.80 0.37 -8.54
C VAL A 96 12.52 1.52 -9.22
N LEU A 97 11.78 2.49 -9.76
CA LEU A 97 12.33 3.71 -10.33
C LEU A 97 12.30 4.87 -9.33
N PRO A 98 13.21 5.85 -9.46
CA PRO A 98 13.16 7.05 -8.64
C PRO A 98 12.00 7.96 -9.06
N TRP A 99 11.25 8.47 -8.07
CA TRP A 99 10.22 9.48 -8.23
C TRP A 99 10.72 10.84 -7.78
N GLN A 100 10.11 11.91 -8.30
CA GLN A 100 10.42 13.28 -7.94
C GLN A 100 9.35 13.82 -6.99
N LEU A 101 9.77 14.52 -5.93
CA LEU A 101 8.86 15.29 -5.09
C LEU A 101 8.47 16.57 -5.85
N ILE A 102 7.18 16.73 -6.17
CA ILE A 102 6.64 17.91 -6.87
C ILE A 102 6.13 18.95 -5.87
N ARG A 103 5.45 18.48 -4.79
CA ARG A 103 4.84 19.36 -3.82
C ARG A 103 4.77 18.67 -2.45
N ARG A 104 4.97 19.45 -1.40
CA ARG A 104 4.74 19.03 -0.01
C ARG A 104 4.05 20.18 0.71
N GLU A 105 2.95 19.87 1.40
CA GLU A 105 2.13 20.86 2.08
C GLU A 105 1.72 20.36 3.46
N THR A 106 1.61 21.29 4.41
CA THR A 106 0.99 21.05 5.71
C THR A 106 -0.14 22.05 5.87
N GLY A 107 -1.37 21.52 5.90
CA GLY A 107 -2.59 22.31 6.13
C GLY A 107 -3.00 22.34 7.59
N ALA A 108 -4.22 22.79 7.87
CA ALA A 108 -4.75 22.93 9.22
C ALA A 108 -4.97 21.57 9.92
N ASP A 109 -5.31 20.51 9.17
CA ASP A 109 -5.71 19.20 9.69
C ASP A 109 -4.95 18.01 9.08
N SER A 110 -4.08 18.28 8.12
CA SER A 110 -3.40 17.21 7.37
C SER A 110 -2.07 17.66 6.79
N ALA A 111 -1.23 16.69 6.41
CA ALA A 111 -0.05 16.92 5.60
C ALA A 111 -0.13 16.06 4.33
N SER A 112 0.41 16.57 3.23
CA SER A 112 0.38 15.88 1.94
C SER A 112 1.67 16.07 1.15
N ALA A 113 1.93 15.12 0.24
CA ALA A 113 2.95 15.22 -0.80
C ALA A 113 2.41 14.71 -2.13
N VAL A 114 2.91 15.28 -3.21
CA VAL A 114 2.72 14.79 -4.58
C VAL A 114 4.09 14.38 -5.11
N LEU A 115 4.21 13.12 -5.48
CA LEU A 115 5.38 12.57 -6.13
C LEU A 115 5.03 12.25 -7.58
N ARG A 116 6.00 12.36 -8.49
CA ARG A 116 5.80 12.13 -9.92
C ARG A 116 6.87 11.19 -10.48
N LEU A 117 6.42 10.27 -11.33
CA LEU A 117 7.24 9.49 -12.24
C LEU A 117 6.81 9.82 -13.66
N GLU A 118 7.74 10.24 -14.48
CA GLU A 118 7.53 10.49 -15.91
C GLU A 118 8.20 9.42 -16.74
N HIS A 119 7.72 9.27 -17.98
CA HIS A 119 8.41 8.47 -18.97
C HIS A 119 9.85 8.97 -19.16
N GLY A 120 10.75 8.06 -19.42
CA GLY A 120 12.16 8.36 -19.62
C GLY A 120 12.91 7.15 -20.18
N PRO A 121 14.23 7.26 -20.44
CA PRO A 121 14.99 6.17 -21.08
C PRO A 121 14.83 4.81 -20.38
N GLN A 122 14.74 4.81 -19.05
CA GLN A 122 14.59 3.58 -18.27
C GLN A 122 13.22 2.90 -18.44
N SER A 123 12.12 3.69 -18.53
CA SER A 123 10.78 3.14 -18.74
C SER A 123 10.53 2.83 -20.21
N GLN A 124 11.01 3.67 -21.13
CA GLN A 124 10.81 3.52 -22.57
C GLN A 124 11.50 2.28 -23.15
N ALA A 125 12.60 1.83 -22.54
CA ALA A 125 13.28 0.59 -22.95
C ALA A 125 12.39 -0.66 -22.80
N PHE A 126 11.42 -0.63 -21.88
CA PHE A 126 10.54 -1.77 -21.60
C PHE A 126 9.09 -1.51 -22.04
N TRP A 127 8.65 -0.25 -21.97
CA TRP A 127 7.28 0.15 -22.22
C TRP A 127 7.27 1.52 -22.92
N PRO A 128 7.27 1.55 -24.28
CA PRO A 128 7.55 2.75 -25.08
C PRO A 128 6.35 3.70 -25.18
N HIS A 129 5.78 4.08 -24.04
CA HIS A 129 4.66 5.03 -23.97
C HIS A 129 5.07 6.30 -23.23
N VAL A 130 4.44 7.41 -23.59
CA VAL A 130 4.70 8.74 -23.04
C VAL A 130 3.63 9.03 -21.98
N PHE A 131 3.98 8.96 -20.71
CA PHE A 131 3.05 9.07 -19.59
C PHE A 131 3.57 10.01 -18.51
N VAL A 132 2.65 10.47 -17.68
CA VAL A 132 2.92 11.07 -16.36
C VAL A 132 2.13 10.31 -15.33
N LEU A 133 2.81 9.81 -14.31
CA LEU A 133 2.22 9.11 -13.16
C LEU A 133 2.45 9.95 -11.90
N GLU A 134 1.38 10.29 -11.18
CA GLU A 134 1.44 11.08 -9.96
C GLU A 134 0.86 10.28 -8.80
N LEU A 135 1.61 10.23 -7.69
CA LEU A 135 1.16 9.69 -6.42
C LEU A 135 0.93 10.84 -5.45
N THR A 136 -0.30 10.99 -4.98
CA THR A 136 -0.66 11.90 -3.90
C THR A 136 -0.79 11.11 -2.61
N VAL A 137 -0.01 11.47 -1.59
CA VAL A 137 -0.10 10.91 -0.23
C VAL A 137 -0.60 11.99 0.70
N ARG A 138 -1.70 11.73 1.41
CA ARG A 138 -2.26 12.65 2.42
C ARG A 138 -2.48 11.91 3.72
N VAL A 139 -2.00 12.47 4.82
CA VAL A 139 -2.13 11.93 6.19
C VAL A 139 -2.73 12.98 7.10
N GLY A 140 -3.64 12.56 7.98
CA GLY A 140 -4.25 13.39 9.02
C GLY A 140 -5.18 12.58 9.90
N ALA A 141 -5.26 12.93 11.20
CA ALA A 141 -6.04 12.22 12.21
C ALA A 141 -5.80 10.71 12.19
N ALA A 142 -6.84 9.94 11.91
CA ALA A 142 -6.81 8.49 11.83
C ALA A 142 -6.73 7.97 10.38
N SER A 143 -6.42 8.83 9.39
CA SER A 143 -6.56 8.50 7.97
C SER A 143 -5.26 8.63 7.19
N LEU A 144 -5.11 7.77 6.18
CA LEU A 144 -4.14 7.88 5.09
C LEU A 144 -4.89 7.70 3.77
N SER A 145 -4.70 8.65 2.83
CA SER A 145 -5.22 8.55 1.47
C SER A 145 -4.07 8.51 0.47
N LEU A 146 -4.15 7.57 -0.47
CA LEU A 146 -3.17 7.31 -1.52
C LEU A 146 -3.87 7.42 -2.87
N GLY A 147 -3.67 8.52 -3.59
CA GLY A 147 -4.23 8.75 -4.91
C GLY A 147 -3.18 8.54 -6.00
N LEU A 148 -3.48 7.74 -7.01
CA LEU A 148 -2.64 7.51 -8.18
C LEU A 148 -3.33 8.04 -9.41
N THR A 149 -2.68 8.95 -10.13
CA THR A 149 -3.17 9.50 -11.40
C THR A 149 -2.21 9.15 -12.51
N CYS A 150 -2.71 8.55 -13.59
CA CYS A 150 -1.95 8.31 -14.81
C CYS A 150 -2.52 9.16 -15.95
N ARG A 151 -1.67 9.93 -16.63
CA ARG A 151 -2.03 10.69 -17.82
C ARG A 151 -1.28 10.18 -19.04
N ASN A 152 -1.99 10.02 -20.13
CA ASN A 152 -1.38 9.80 -21.44
C ASN A 152 -1.04 11.16 -22.07
N VAL A 153 0.25 11.48 -22.11
CA VAL A 153 0.75 12.73 -22.71
C VAL A 153 1.47 12.48 -24.04
N GLY A 154 1.32 11.26 -24.60
CA GLY A 154 1.84 10.85 -25.89
C GLY A 154 0.81 10.95 -27.01
N ALA A 155 1.19 10.45 -28.19
CA ALA A 155 0.35 10.44 -29.38
C ALA A 155 -0.43 9.14 -29.59
N ASP A 156 -0.03 8.05 -28.89
CA ASP A 156 -0.61 6.72 -29.04
C ASP A 156 -1.38 6.30 -27.79
N ALA A 157 -2.47 5.55 -27.99
CA ALA A 157 -3.21 4.93 -26.90
C ALA A 157 -2.36 3.84 -26.22
N PHE A 158 -2.54 3.68 -24.91
CA PHE A 158 -1.93 2.58 -24.17
C PHE A 158 -2.86 2.01 -23.10
N SER A 159 -2.57 0.78 -22.70
CA SER A 159 -3.28 0.11 -21.61
C SER A 159 -2.32 -0.29 -20.52
N PHE A 160 -2.80 -0.28 -19.24
CA PHE A 160 -1.99 -0.62 -18.09
C PHE A 160 -2.82 -1.25 -16.97
N HIS A 161 -2.14 -1.97 -16.09
CA HIS A 161 -2.63 -2.34 -14.77
C HIS A 161 -2.04 -1.40 -13.72
N ALA A 162 -2.82 -1.14 -12.66
CA ALA A 162 -2.35 -0.40 -11.51
C ALA A 162 -2.81 -1.05 -10.20
N ALA A 163 -1.99 -0.96 -9.14
CA ALA A 163 -2.40 -1.32 -7.80
C ALA A 163 -1.59 -0.59 -6.72
N MET A 164 -2.22 -0.42 -5.55
CA MET A 164 -1.57 -0.11 -4.28
C MET A 164 -1.39 -1.42 -3.52
N HIS A 165 -0.18 -1.99 -3.54
CA HIS A 165 0.11 -3.30 -2.93
C HIS A 165 0.35 -3.16 -1.43
N SER A 166 -0.69 -2.73 -0.71
CA SER A 166 -0.60 -2.34 0.70
C SER A 166 -0.39 -3.53 1.62
N TYR A 167 0.68 -3.46 2.43
CA TYR A 167 1.00 -4.42 3.49
C TYR A 167 0.57 -3.83 4.82
N PHE A 168 -0.53 -4.28 5.38
CA PHE A 168 -0.99 -3.84 6.68
C PHE A 168 -0.30 -4.64 7.79
N ARG A 169 0.16 -3.93 8.82
CA ARG A 169 0.71 -4.56 10.01
C ARG A 169 -0.42 -5.15 10.85
N VAL A 170 -0.26 -6.40 11.24
CA VAL A 170 -1.13 -7.09 12.18
C VAL A 170 -0.30 -7.70 13.31
N HIS A 171 -0.90 -7.90 14.48
CA HIS A 171 -0.20 -8.49 15.63
C HIS A 171 -0.05 -9.99 15.45
N ASP A 172 -1.13 -10.68 15.07
CA ASP A 172 -1.14 -12.13 14.82
C ASP A 172 -2.20 -12.46 13.76
N LEU A 173 -1.77 -12.72 12.54
CA LEU A 173 -2.63 -12.87 11.38
C LEU A 173 -3.72 -13.94 11.52
N PRO A 174 -3.47 -15.17 12.07
CA PRO A 174 -4.51 -16.17 12.24
C PRO A 174 -5.71 -15.72 13.09
N HIS A 175 -5.53 -14.69 13.91
CA HIS A 175 -6.61 -14.10 14.72
C HIS A 175 -7.24 -12.87 14.09
N CYS A 176 -6.85 -12.53 12.87
CA CYS A 176 -7.43 -11.43 12.10
C CYS A 176 -8.59 -11.92 11.23
N ARG A 177 -9.46 -10.98 10.83
CA ARG A 177 -10.56 -11.18 9.89
C ARG A 177 -10.59 -10.01 8.91
N LEU A 178 -10.91 -10.31 7.65
CA LEU A 178 -11.21 -9.30 6.64
C LEU A 178 -12.65 -9.48 6.19
N SER A 179 -13.50 -8.51 6.56
CA SER A 179 -14.94 -8.49 6.25
C SER A 179 -15.22 -7.60 5.04
N GLY A 180 -16.36 -7.81 4.39
CA GLY A 180 -16.84 -7.03 3.25
C GLY A 180 -16.69 -7.72 1.89
N LEU A 181 -16.13 -8.93 1.85
CA LEU A 181 -15.95 -9.73 0.63
C LEU A 181 -16.91 -10.92 0.51
N GLN A 182 -17.72 -11.19 1.53
CA GLN A 182 -18.65 -12.32 1.52
C GLN A 182 -19.64 -12.21 0.36
N GLY A 183 -19.94 -13.34 -0.28
CA GLY A 183 -20.82 -13.42 -1.44
C GLY A 183 -20.18 -12.99 -2.76
N LEU A 184 -18.93 -12.50 -2.75
CA LEU A 184 -18.22 -12.15 -3.97
C LEU A 184 -17.47 -13.36 -4.55
N ARG A 185 -17.37 -13.38 -5.88
CA ARG A 185 -16.49 -14.30 -6.58
C ARG A 185 -15.06 -13.80 -6.55
N TYR A 186 -14.12 -14.73 -6.47
CA TYR A 186 -12.70 -14.44 -6.61
C TYR A 186 -12.01 -15.50 -7.46
N GLN A 187 -10.96 -15.10 -8.17
CA GLN A 187 -10.00 -16.01 -8.78
C GLN A 187 -8.93 -16.33 -7.72
N ASP A 188 -8.76 -17.59 -7.42
CA ASP A 188 -7.66 -18.08 -6.60
C ASP A 188 -6.42 -18.22 -7.49
N ALA A 189 -5.38 -17.40 -7.21
CA ALA A 189 -4.17 -17.40 -8.03
C ALA A 189 -3.28 -18.62 -7.80
N LEU A 190 -3.57 -19.45 -6.79
CA LEU A 190 -2.80 -20.67 -6.50
C LEU A 190 -3.20 -21.84 -7.39
N ASP A 191 -4.48 -21.96 -7.72
CA ASP A 191 -5.03 -23.06 -8.55
C ASP A 191 -5.78 -22.57 -9.80
N HIS A 192 -5.85 -21.25 -10.00
CA HIS A 192 -6.52 -20.56 -11.11
C HIS A 192 -8.03 -20.82 -11.22
N GLN A 193 -8.68 -21.26 -10.12
CA GLN A 193 -10.11 -21.54 -10.08
C GLN A 193 -10.90 -20.31 -9.60
N ASP A 194 -12.10 -20.16 -10.16
CA ASP A 194 -13.09 -19.22 -9.67
C ASP A 194 -13.84 -19.82 -8.48
N LYS A 195 -13.85 -19.13 -7.37
CA LYS A 195 -14.48 -19.53 -6.10
C LYS A 195 -15.42 -18.48 -5.57
N LEU A 196 -16.26 -18.83 -4.60
CA LEU A 196 -17.16 -17.92 -3.88
C LEU A 196 -16.67 -17.75 -2.46
N GLN A 197 -16.60 -16.50 -1.99
CA GLN A 197 -16.26 -16.17 -0.60
C GLN A 197 -17.48 -16.39 0.28
N ALA A 198 -17.50 -17.41 1.13
CA ALA A 198 -18.66 -17.79 1.93
C ALA A 198 -18.88 -16.88 3.14
N GLY A 199 -17.81 -16.42 3.79
CA GLY A 199 -17.84 -15.56 4.98
C GLY A 199 -16.71 -14.53 4.94
N ASP A 200 -16.25 -14.07 6.09
CA ASP A 200 -15.04 -13.27 6.19
C ASP A 200 -13.83 -14.04 5.69
N VAL A 201 -12.81 -13.34 5.21
CA VAL A 201 -11.53 -13.98 4.91
C VAL A 201 -10.85 -14.31 6.24
N GLU A 202 -10.63 -15.59 6.45
CA GLU A 202 -9.84 -16.14 7.54
C GLU A 202 -8.46 -16.53 7.04
N TRP A 203 -7.45 -16.28 7.88
CA TRP A 203 -6.06 -16.50 7.52
C TRP A 203 -5.56 -17.79 8.15
N GLY A 204 -5.08 -18.72 7.32
CA GLY A 204 -4.40 -19.93 7.74
C GLY A 204 -2.88 -19.76 7.78
N THR A 205 -2.17 -20.89 7.89
CA THR A 205 -0.71 -20.94 7.77
C THR A 205 -0.22 -21.11 6.34
N GLY A 206 -1.14 -21.47 5.41
CA GLY A 206 -0.85 -21.65 3.99
C GLY A 206 -0.87 -20.32 3.22
N ASP A 207 -0.41 -20.38 1.97
CA ASP A 207 -0.49 -19.28 1.02
C ASP A 207 -1.94 -18.87 0.79
N LEU A 208 -2.17 -17.58 0.64
CA LEU A 208 -3.45 -17.02 0.22
C LEU A 208 -3.17 -15.97 -0.86
N ASP A 209 -3.80 -16.12 -2.03
CA ASP A 209 -3.65 -15.19 -3.16
C ASP A 209 -4.97 -15.16 -3.94
N ARG A 210 -5.83 -14.17 -3.65
CA ARG A 210 -7.19 -14.07 -4.17
C ARG A 210 -7.43 -12.74 -4.83
N VAL A 211 -7.98 -12.76 -6.04
CA VAL A 211 -8.36 -11.58 -6.80
C VAL A 211 -9.87 -11.47 -6.84
N TYR A 212 -10.42 -10.49 -6.13
CA TYR A 212 -11.84 -10.15 -6.13
C TYR A 212 -12.11 -9.04 -7.13
N THR A 213 -13.22 -9.12 -7.88
CA THR A 213 -13.57 -8.13 -8.90
C THR A 213 -14.81 -7.35 -8.50
N ARG A 214 -14.85 -6.05 -8.86
CA ARG A 214 -16.01 -5.17 -8.62
C ARG A 214 -16.43 -5.15 -7.14
N VAL A 215 -15.46 -4.96 -6.26
CA VAL A 215 -15.73 -4.88 -4.82
C VAL A 215 -16.51 -3.60 -4.51
N PRO A 216 -17.76 -3.70 -3.99
CA PRO A 216 -18.69 -2.57 -4.02
C PRO A 216 -18.51 -1.57 -2.88
N GLY A 217 -17.75 -1.87 -1.85
CA GLY A 217 -17.67 -1.02 -0.67
C GLY A 217 -16.37 -1.20 0.12
N PRO A 218 -16.24 -0.47 1.21
CA PRO A 218 -15.06 -0.58 2.05
C PRO A 218 -14.99 -1.93 2.75
N LEU A 219 -13.77 -2.39 2.96
CA LEU A 219 -13.44 -3.59 3.71
C LEU A 219 -13.05 -3.21 5.14
N LEU A 220 -13.20 -4.15 6.06
CA LEU A 220 -12.78 -4.01 7.45
C LEU A 220 -11.78 -5.10 7.81
N LEU A 221 -10.53 -4.72 8.04
CA LEU A 221 -9.51 -5.58 8.63
C LEU A 221 -9.55 -5.41 10.14
N SER A 222 -9.85 -6.49 10.85
CA SER A 222 -9.96 -6.52 12.31
C SER A 222 -9.08 -7.60 12.92
N GLY A 223 -8.60 -7.38 14.13
CA GLY A 223 -7.78 -8.36 14.85
C GLY A 223 -7.28 -7.84 16.19
N PRO A 224 -6.49 -8.65 16.91
CA PRO A 224 -5.89 -8.22 18.16
C PRO A 224 -4.92 -7.05 17.91
N GLY A 225 -5.04 -6.01 18.72
CA GLY A 225 -4.09 -4.92 18.78
C GLY A 225 -2.91 -5.25 19.70
N ARG A 226 -1.82 -4.50 19.52
CA ARG A 226 -0.58 -4.70 20.27
C ARG A 226 -0.74 -4.53 21.78
N ASP A 227 -1.61 -3.61 22.20
CA ASP A 227 -1.82 -3.26 23.62
C ASP A 227 -3.01 -4.01 24.24
N GLY A 228 -3.40 -5.17 23.67
CA GLY A 228 -4.52 -5.99 24.14
C GLY A 228 -5.90 -5.48 23.73
N GLY A 229 -5.98 -4.35 23.01
CA GLY A 229 -7.19 -3.86 22.36
C GLY A 229 -7.45 -4.53 21.02
N ALA A 230 -8.41 -4.00 20.26
CA ALA A 230 -8.67 -4.41 18.88
C ALA A 230 -8.09 -3.39 17.90
N THR A 231 -7.47 -3.87 16.83
CA THR A 231 -7.18 -3.06 15.64
C THR A 231 -8.36 -3.16 14.69
N LEU A 232 -8.89 -2.01 14.26
CA LEU A 232 -9.94 -1.91 13.27
C LEU A 232 -9.48 -0.94 12.19
N LEU A 233 -9.25 -1.45 10.98
CA LEU A 233 -8.84 -0.67 9.82
C LEU A 233 -9.87 -0.79 8.72
N GLN A 234 -10.53 0.33 8.41
CA GLN A 234 -11.37 0.43 7.23
C GLN A 234 -10.52 0.73 6.00
N ILE A 235 -10.74 -0.03 4.93
CA ILE A 235 -10.01 0.05 3.66
C ILE A 235 -11.02 0.33 2.56
N GLY A 236 -11.04 1.55 2.06
CA GLY A 236 -11.86 1.98 0.93
C GLY A 236 -11.04 2.16 -0.34
N GLN A 237 -11.71 2.17 -1.49
CA GLN A 237 -11.08 2.45 -2.78
C GLN A 237 -12.04 3.20 -3.70
N GLU A 238 -11.45 3.99 -4.61
CA GLU A 238 -12.13 4.72 -5.68
C GLU A 238 -11.34 4.54 -6.98
N GLY A 239 -11.99 4.38 -8.13
CA GLY A 239 -11.35 4.19 -9.42
C GLY A 239 -10.63 2.85 -9.61
N PHE A 240 -10.23 2.19 -8.51
CA PHE A 240 -9.88 0.77 -8.48
C PHE A 240 -11.16 -0.05 -8.36
N GLU A 241 -11.25 -1.17 -9.08
CA GLU A 241 -12.43 -2.03 -9.06
C GLU A 241 -12.16 -3.39 -8.42
N ASP A 242 -10.90 -3.79 -8.41
CA ASP A 242 -10.47 -5.10 -7.93
C ASP A 242 -9.81 -4.96 -6.56
N VAL A 243 -9.86 -6.04 -5.78
CA VAL A 243 -9.11 -6.18 -4.53
C VAL A 243 -8.28 -7.45 -4.61
N VAL A 244 -7.00 -7.34 -4.28
CA VAL A 244 -6.16 -8.52 -4.07
C VAL A 244 -5.94 -8.73 -2.59
N VAL A 245 -6.21 -9.94 -2.12
CA VAL A 245 -5.93 -10.36 -0.75
C VAL A 245 -4.82 -11.39 -0.81
N TRP A 246 -3.67 -11.06 -0.20
CA TRP A 246 -2.47 -11.90 -0.29
C TRP A 246 -1.74 -12.05 1.05
N ASN A 247 -1.25 -13.27 1.25
CA ASN A 247 -0.25 -13.58 2.27
C ASN A 247 0.59 -14.78 1.80
N PRO A 248 1.92 -14.78 1.97
CA PRO A 248 2.76 -15.88 1.49
C PRO A 248 2.60 -17.18 2.30
N GLY A 249 1.94 -17.15 3.45
CA GLY A 249 1.93 -18.27 4.37
C GLY A 249 3.32 -18.63 4.92
N ALA A 250 3.38 -19.62 5.79
CA ALA A 250 4.63 -19.99 6.47
C ALA A 250 5.69 -20.56 5.50
N GLY A 251 5.28 -21.44 4.61
CA GLY A 251 6.22 -22.14 3.71
C GLY A 251 6.90 -21.21 2.73
N LYS A 252 6.11 -20.42 1.99
CA LYS A 252 6.62 -19.48 1.00
C LYS A 252 7.39 -18.33 1.66
N CYS A 253 6.91 -17.83 2.83
CA CYS A 253 7.59 -16.77 3.58
C CYS A 253 9.01 -17.18 3.97
N ALA A 254 9.21 -18.41 4.44
CA ALA A 254 10.53 -18.93 4.81
C ALA A 254 11.52 -18.98 3.62
N ALA A 255 11.02 -19.07 2.39
CA ALA A 255 11.84 -19.06 1.17
C ALA A 255 12.13 -17.65 0.64
N LEU A 256 11.48 -16.60 1.16
CA LEU A 256 11.71 -15.22 0.74
C LEU A 256 12.95 -14.64 1.45
N ALA A 257 13.97 -14.29 0.68
CA ALA A 257 15.22 -13.75 1.21
C ALA A 257 15.03 -12.38 1.89
N ASP A 258 14.05 -11.61 1.42
CA ASP A 258 13.73 -10.24 1.84
C ASP A 258 12.67 -10.17 2.95
N MET A 259 12.33 -11.31 3.59
CA MET A 259 11.32 -11.38 4.65
C MET A 259 11.77 -12.31 5.79
N PRO A 260 11.57 -11.97 7.08
CA PRO A 260 11.75 -12.92 8.19
C PRO A 260 10.85 -14.15 8.00
N ALA A 261 11.29 -15.32 8.44
CA ALA A 261 10.55 -16.57 8.25
C ALA A 261 9.14 -16.57 8.90
N ASP A 262 8.96 -15.80 9.95
CA ASP A 262 7.68 -15.57 10.66
C ASP A 262 6.94 -14.31 10.19
N GLY A 263 7.51 -13.55 9.27
CA GLY A 263 6.95 -12.27 8.79
C GLY A 263 5.53 -12.37 8.27
N TRP A 264 5.13 -13.54 7.74
CA TRP A 264 3.77 -13.81 7.29
C TRP A 264 2.71 -13.61 8.40
N ARG A 265 3.07 -13.85 9.67
CA ARG A 265 2.16 -13.69 10.82
C ARG A 265 1.85 -12.24 11.15
N HIS A 266 2.68 -11.31 10.69
CA HIS A 266 2.65 -9.90 11.09
C HIS A 266 2.19 -8.97 9.97
N MET A 267 1.68 -9.54 8.87
CA MET A 267 1.19 -8.74 7.75
C MET A 267 -0.03 -9.36 7.05
N ALA A 268 -0.89 -8.49 6.53
CA ALA A 268 -1.95 -8.81 5.58
C ALA A 268 -1.84 -7.87 4.38
N CYS A 269 -1.80 -8.39 3.16
CA CYS A 269 -1.98 -7.55 1.99
C CYS A 269 -3.46 -7.48 1.62
N VAL A 270 -3.95 -6.23 1.50
CA VAL A 270 -5.26 -5.91 0.94
C VAL A 270 -5.04 -4.76 -0.03
N GLU A 271 -5.03 -5.10 -1.30
CA GLU A 271 -4.57 -4.21 -2.36
C GLU A 271 -5.75 -3.62 -3.11
N ALA A 272 -5.77 -2.31 -3.28
CA ALA A 272 -6.66 -1.67 -4.24
C ALA A 272 -6.06 -1.83 -5.64
N ALA A 273 -6.80 -2.44 -6.58
CA ALA A 273 -6.25 -2.85 -7.86
C ALA A 273 -7.18 -2.59 -9.06
N ARG A 274 -6.58 -2.42 -10.22
CA ARG A 274 -7.24 -2.37 -11.53
C ARG A 274 -6.47 -3.31 -12.45
N ILE A 275 -6.82 -4.62 -12.41
CA ILE A 275 -5.98 -5.70 -12.97
C ILE A 275 -6.75 -6.73 -13.79
N VAL A 276 -8.04 -6.92 -13.54
CA VAL A 276 -8.86 -7.84 -14.33
C VAL A 276 -9.28 -7.19 -15.66
N ARG A 277 -9.58 -5.89 -15.60
CA ARG A 277 -9.80 -5.06 -16.79
C ARG A 277 -8.80 -3.91 -16.77
N PRO A 278 -7.77 -3.95 -17.65
CA PRO A 278 -6.79 -2.87 -17.75
C PRO A 278 -7.46 -1.52 -18.00
N VAL A 279 -6.82 -0.45 -17.56
CA VAL A 279 -7.18 0.92 -17.97
C VAL A 279 -6.59 1.17 -19.34
N THR A 280 -7.41 1.69 -20.26
CA THR A 280 -6.94 2.18 -21.58
C THR A 280 -7.10 3.69 -21.59
N LEU A 281 -6.05 4.41 -21.97
CA LEU A 281 -6.06 5.86 -22.15
C LEU A 281 -5.73 6.23 -23.60
N LEU A 282 -6.62 6.98 -24.23
CA LEU A 282 -6.35 7.67 -25.48
C LEU A 282 -5.40 8.86 -25.24
N PRO A 283 -4.79 9.44 -26.29
CA PRO A 283 -3.99 10.66 -26.16
C PRO A 283 -4.74 11.78 -25.43
N GLY A 284 -4.11 12.35 -24.40
CA GLY A 284 -4.68 13.41 -23.58
C GLY A 284 -5.60 12.95 -22.44
N GLU A 285 -5.99 11.68 -22.39
CA GLU A 285 -6.83 11.16 -21.32
C GLU A 285 -6.05 10.88 -20.04
N GLN A 286 -6.79 10.84 -18.93
CA GLN A 286 -6.26 10.47 -17.62
C GLN A 286 -7.18 9.51 -16.87
N TRP A 287 -6.60 8.73 -16.00
CA TRP A 287 -7.26 7.89 -15.02
C TRP A 287 -6.80 8.25 -13.61
N HIS A 288 -7.70 8.11 -12.67
CA HIS A 288 -7.42 8.28 -11.25
C HIS A 288 -7.97 7.09 -10.46
N GLY A 289 -7.17 6.59 -9.51
CA GLY A 289 -7.59 5.63 -8.50
C GLY A 289 -7.05 6.02 -7.14
N ALA A 290 -7.80 5.74 -6.08
CA ALA A 290 -7.38 6.01 -4.71
C ALA A 290 -7.64 4.83 -3.79
N GLN A 291 -6.76 4.63 -2.80
CA GLN A 291 -6.98 3.79 -1.63
C GLN A 291 -7.08 4.68 -0.39
N ASN A 292 -8.18 4.55 0.35
CA ASN A 292 -8.49 5.37 1.52
C ASN A 292 -8.53 4.49 2.77
N LEU A 293 -7.64 4.76 3.71
CA LEU A 293 -7.44 4.00 4.93
C LEU A 293 -7.90 4.83 6.13
N HIS A 294 -8.67 4.20 7.02
CA HIS A 294 -9.13 4.85 8.24
C HIS A 294 -9.08 3.91 9.44
N CYS A 295 -8.31 4.29 10.46
CA CYS A 295 -8.28 3.57 11.75
C CYS A 295 -9.54 3.93 12.53
N LEU A 296 -10.35 2.91 12.83
CA LEU A 296 -11.52 3.06 13.67
C LEU A 296 -11.11 2.88 15.14
N THR A 297 -11.47 3.83 15.97
CA THR A 297 -11.30 3.67 17.42
C THR A 297 -12.36 2.69 17.91
N PRO A 298 -12.03 1.60 18.62
CA PRO A 298 -13.03 0.73 19.22
C PRO A 298 -13.96 1.57 20.12
N SER A 299 -15.27 1.45 19.91
CA SER A 299 -16.25 2.07 20.84
C SER A 299 -15.95 1.54 22.23
N LYS A 300 -15.57 2.41 23.14
CA LYS A 300 -15.54 2.06 24.56
C LYS A 300 -16.99 1.81 24.97
N HIS A 301 -17.41 0.55 25.00
CA HIS A 301 -18.66 0.21 25.67
C HIS A 301 -18.52 0.67 27.13
N ARG A 302 -19.33 1.66 27.51
CA ARG A 302 -19.52 2.08 28.91
C ARG A 302 -20.33 1.03 29.65
#